data_3d40d607862423974e78984735a12cf8
#
_entry.id   3d40d607862423974e78984735a12cf8
#
_cell.length_a   1.000
_cell.length_b   1.000
_cell.length_c   1.000
_cell.angle_alpha   90.00
_cell.angle_beta   90.00
_cell.angle_gamma   90.00
#
_symmetry.space_group_name_H-M   'P 1'
#
loop_
_entity.id
_entity.type
_entity.pdbx_description
1 polymer ?
#
loop_
_entity_poly.entity_id
_entity_poly.type
_entity_poly.pdbx_seq_one_letter_code
_entity_poly.pdbx_strand_id
1 'polypeptide(L)'
;TMFWRGCSERHGTDKTEFLWQSSDGSEVTAQVLPLGYAIGKYLPADENGLRKRLDSYFDVLEKASVTKEILLPNGHDQMPLQQNIFEVMDKLREIYPQRKFVMSRFEEVFEKIEAQRESLATLKGEFIDGKYMRVHRTIGSTRMDIKIAHARIENKIVNLLEPLATLAWTLGFEYHHGLLEKMWKEILKNHAHDSIGCCCSDKVHREIVARFELAEDMADNLLRFYMRKIADNMPQSDADKLVLFNLMPWPREEVINTTVRLRASQFNLRDDRGQPVPYFIRHAREIDPGLIDRQIVHYGNYDPFMEFDIQINQIVPSMGYRTLYIEANQPGNVIAAKSDAEGILENAFWQIALNEDG
;
A
#
# COMPACT_ATOMS: atom_id res chain seq x y z
N THR A 1 7.84 -19.66 -7.22
CA THR A 1 7.46 -18.55 -8.11
C THR A 1 8.19 -18.61 -9.45
N MET A 2 7.63 -17.99 -10.48
CA MET A 2 8.17 -18.03 -11.85
C MET A 2 8.18 -16.63 -12.46
N PHE A 3 9.25 -16.25 -13.12
CA PHE A 3 9.37 -14.96 -13.81
C PHE A 3 10.39 -15.03 -14.94
N TRP A 4 10.48 -14.01 -15.78
CA TRP A 4 11.27 -14.04 -17.01
C TRP A 4 12.14 -12.80 -17.23
N ARG A 5 12.13 -11.83 -16.30
CA ARG A 5 12.92 -10.58 -16.37
C ARG A 5 13.62 -10.30 -15.07
N GLY A 6 14.68 -9.52 -15.14
CA GLY A 6 15.32 -8.92 -13.99
C GLY A 6 16.41 -9.74 -13.32
N CYS A 7 16.53 -11.03 -13.60
CA CYS A 7 17.59 -11.87 -13.04
C CYS A 7 18.71 -12.12 -14.07
N SER A 8 19.94 -12.11 -13.59
CA SER A 8 21.12 -12.48 -14.35
C SER A 8 22.16 -13.10 -13.40
N GLU A 9 23.26 -13.61 -13.94
CA GLU A 9 24.40 -14.14 -13.14
C GLU A 9 25.02 -13.11 -12.18
N ARG A 10 24.73 -11.82 -12.34
CA ARG A 10 25.15 -10.76 -11.39
C ARG A 10 24.52 -10.91 -10.01
N HIS A 11 23.44 -11.69 -9.89
CA HIS A 11 22.81 -12.00 -8.61
C HIS A 11 23.43 -13.21 -7.90
N GLY A 12 24.46 -13.85 -8.50
CA GLY A 12 25.23 -14.91 -7.86
C GLY A 12 24.99 -16.33 -8.41
N THR A 13 24.14 -16.51 -9.43
CA THR A 13 23.96 -17.78 -10.13
C THR A 13 23.66 -17.59 -11.61
N ASP A 14 24.17 -18.53 -12.44
CA ASP A 14 23.81 -18.67 -13.86
C ASP A 14 22.67 -19.67 -14.07
N LYS A 15 22.14 -20.22 -12.98
CA LYS A 15 21.07 -21.23 -13.01
C LYS A 15 19.69 -20.60 -13.04
N THR A 16 18.76 -21.34 -13.63
CA THR A 16 17.36 -20.90 -13.75
C THR A 16 16.55 -21.14 -12.50
N GLU A 17 16.95 -22.11 -11.66
CA GLU A 17 16.26 -22.44 -10.42
C GLU A 17 17.10 -22.04 -9.20
N PHE A 18 16.45 -21.41 -8.21
CA PHE A 18 17.10 -20.96 -6.97
C PHE A 18 16.08 -20.74 -5.85
N LEU A 19 16.55 -20.53 -4.64
CA LEU A 19 15.75 -20.08 -3.51
C LEU A 19 15.80 -18.55 -3.44
N TRP A 20 14.66 -17.91 -3.45
CA TRP A 20 14.56 -16.47 -3.26
C TRP A 20 14.20 -16.16 -1.80
N GLN A 21 15.14 -15.57 -1.07
CA GLN A 21 15.02 -15.30 0.35
C GLN A 21 14.67 -13.83 0.61
N SER A 22 13.66 -13.60 1.45
CA SER A 22 13.30 -12.29 1.94
C SER A 22 14.17 -11.83 3.11
N SER A 23 13.98 -10.58 3.56
CA SER A 23 14.75 -9.99 4.67
C SER A 23 14.53 -10.67 6.02
N ASP A 24 13.37 -11.29 6.23
CA ASP A 24 13.01 -12.04 7.44
C ASP A 24 13.53 -13.50 7.43
N GLY A 25 14.18 -13.91 6.34
CA GLY A 25 14.68 -15.26 6.16
C GLY A 25 13.71 -16.23 5.51
N SER A 26 12.47 -15.84 5.25
CA SER A 26 11.51 -16.67 4.50
C SER A 26 11.97 -16.91 3.07
N GLU A 27 11.75 -18.11 2.54
CA GLU A 27 12.23 -18.51 1.22
C GLU A 27 11.08 -19.04 0.35
N VAL A 28 11.19 -18.74 -0.94
CA VAL A 28 10.35 -19.34 -1.97
C VAL A 28 11.23 -19.91 -3.09
N THR A 29 10.85 -21.07 -3.62
CA THR A 29 11.47 -21.61 -4.83
C THR A 29 11.12 -20.74 -6.02
N ALA A 30 12.13 -20.35 -6.77
CA ALA A 30 12.01 -19.49 -7.93
C ALA A 30 12.60 -20.15 -9.18
N GLN A 31 11.95 -19.90 -10.32
CA GLN A 31 12.45 -20.28 -11.64
C GLN A 31 12.40 -19.08 -12.58
N VAL A 32 13.55 -18.80 -13.22
CA VAL A 32 13.63 -17.82 -14.30
C VAL A 32 13.42 -18.50 -15.64
N LEU A 33 12.70 -17.83 -16.53
CA LEU A 33 12.48 -18.26 -17.92
C LEU A 33 13.37 -17.41 -18.85
N PRO A 34 14.63 -17.79 -19.10
CA PRO A 34 15.60 -16.90 -19.75
C PRO A 34 15.25 -16.59 -21.22
N LEU A 35 14.49 -17.46 -21.87
CA LEU A 35 14.00 -17.28 -23.24
C LEU A 35 12.56 -16.73 -23.30
N GLY A 36 11.97 -16.41 -22.14
CA GLY A 36 10.59 -15.91 -22.01
C GLY A 36 9.56 -17.02 -21.77
N TYR A 37 8.33 -16.58 -21.50
CA TYR A 37 7.22 -17.46 -21.08
C TYR A 37 6.38 -18.03 -22.24
N ALA A 38 6.81 -17.84 -23.50
CA ALA A 38 6.05 -18.22 -24.69
C ALA A 38 6.87 -19.05 -25.70
N ILE A 39 7.95 -19.67 -25.27
CA ILE A 39 8.90 -20.33 -26.19
C ILE A 39 8.31 -21.59 -26.84
N GLY A 40 7.36 -22.23 -26.20
CA GLY A 40 6.63 -23.38 -26.75
C GLY A 40 5.38 -23.02 -27.57
N LYS A 41 5.08 -21.71 -27.77
CA LYS A 41 3.88 -21.30 -28.53
C LYS A 41 4.00 -21.64 -30.01
N TYR A 42 2.92 -22.11 -30.63
CA TYR A 42 2.83 -22.41 -32.06
C TYR A 42 4.06 -23.16 -32.59
N LEU A 43 4.41 -24.26 -31.93
CA LEU A 43 5.48 -25.13 -32.42
C LEU A 43 5.09 -25.65 -33.79
N PRO A 44 5.99 -25.59 -34.81
CA PRO A 44 5.72 -26.11 -36.12
C PRO A 44 5.51 -27.64 -36.09
N ALA A 45 4.76 -28.20 -37.06
CA ALA A 45 4.53 -29.62 -37.15
C ALA A 45 5.62 -30.35 -37.98
N ASP A 46 6.45 -29.63 -38.70
CA ASP A 46 7.54 -30.17 -39.50
C ASP A 46 8.85 -30.29 -38.73
N GLU A 47 9.66 -31.31 -39.08
CA GLU A 47 10.92 -31.59 -38.39
C GLU A 47 11.93 -30.46 -38.49
N ASN A 48 12.09 -29.85 -39.66
CA ASN A 48 13.07 -28.79 -39.87
C ASN A 48 12.75 -27.54 -39.02
N GLY A 49 11.47 -27.20 -38.97
CA GLY A 49 10.99 -26.08 -38.15
C GLY A 49 11.17 -26.34 -36.66
N LEU A 50 10.88 -27.55 -36.19
CA LEU A 50 11.07 -27.96 -34.81
C LEU A 50 12.54 -27.93 -34.41
N ARG A 51 13.43 -28.54 -35.19
CA ARG A 51 14.88 -28.53 -34.92
C ARG A 51 15.43 -27.11 -34.91
N LYS A 52 15.15 -26.34 -35.96
CA LYS A 52 15.61 -24.94 -36.06
C LYS A 52 15.25 -24.11 -34.82
N ARG A 53 14.09 -24.41 -34.25
CA ARG A 53 13.59 -23.65 -33.09
C ARG A 53 14.09 -24.21 -31.76
N LEU A 54 14.00 -25.51 -31.57
CA LEU A 54 14.21 -26.12 -30.26
C LEU A 54 15.67 -26.48 -29.97
N ASP A 55 16.52 -26.80 -30.95
CA ASP A 55 17.92 -27.13 -30.70
C ASP A 55 18.63 -25.95 -30.01
N SER A 56 18.39 -24.72 -30.50
CA SER A 56 18.95 -23.52 -29.85
C SER A 56 18.39 -23.26 -28.44
N TYR A 57 17.12 -23.64 -28.20
CA TYR A 57 16.52 -23.49 -26.87
C TYR A 57 17.09 -24.50 -25.89
N PHE A 58 17.27 -25.76 -26.30
CA PHE A 58 17.87 -26.79 -25.47
C PHE A 58 19.32 -26.44 -25.11
N ASP A 59 20.10 -25.92 -26.06
CA ASP A 59 21.48 -25.47 -25.79
C ASP A 59 21.57 -24.45 -24.66
N VAL A 60 20.60 -23.57 -24.53
CA VAL A 60 20.55 -22.57 -23.46
C VAL A 60 19.99 -23.16 -22.18
N LEU A 61 18.82 -23.82 -22.26
CA LEU A 61 18.08 -24.24 -21.09
C LEU A 61 18.75 -25.37 -20.32
N GLU A 62 19.38 -26.35 -21.03
CA GLU A 62 20.08 -27.45 -20.38
C GLU A 62 21.33 -27.03 -19.61
N LYS A 63 22.03 -26.01 -20.10
CA LYS A 63 23.20 -25.45 -19.40
C LYS A 63 22.79 -24.63 -18.16
N ALA A 64 21.65 -23.99 -18.25
CA ALA A 64 21.17 -23.10 -17.19
C ALA A 64 20.34 -23.82 -16.12
N SER A 65 19.74 -24.97 -16.41
CA SER A 65 18.91 -25.70 -15.43
C SER A 65 19.76 -26.46 -14.40
N VAL A 66 19.28 -26.46 -13.16
CA VAL A 66 19.78 -27.33 -12.07
C VAL A 66 19.15 -28.70 -12.17
N THR A 67 17.90 -28.76 -12.59
CA THR A 67 17.15 -30.01 -12.80
C THR A 67 17.35 -30.56 -14.21
N LYS A 68 16.90 -31.79 -14.44
CA LYS A 68 16.84 -32.33 -15.82
C LYS A 68 15.55 -31.98 -16.54
N GLU A 69 14.67 -31.22 -15.88
CA GLU A 69 13.37 -30.84 -16.40
C GLU A 69 13.47 -29.51 -17.15
N ILE A 70 13.05 -29.48 -18.40
CA ILE A 70 13.03 -28.30 -19.25
C ILE A 70 11.60 -27.89 -19.51
N LEU A 71 11.26 -26.67 -19.14
CA LEU A 71 9.91 -26.11 -19.34
C LEU A 71 9.84 -25.36 -20.67
N LEU A 72 8.88 -25.75 -21.50
CA LEU A 72 8.55 -25.09 -22.76
C LEU A 72 7.10 -24.56 -22.69
N PRO A 73 6.87 -23.36 -22.13
CA PRO A 73 5.52 -22.82 -21.99
C PRO A 73 4.83 -22.69 -23.36
N ASN A 74 3.71 -23.40 -23.54
CA ASN A 74 2.91 -23.40 -24.77
C ASN A 74 1.70 -22.47 -24.60
N GLY A 75 1.93 -21.19 -24.83
CA GLY A 75 0.91 -20.17 -24.72
C GLY A 75 1.49 -18.76 -24.77
N HIS A 76 0.61 -17.79 -24.82
CA HIS A 76 0.92 -16.37 -24.74
C HIS A 76 -0.36 -15.58 -24.42
N ASP A 77 -0.22 -14.30 -24.08
CA ASP A 77 -1.34 -13.41 -23.86
C ASP A 77 -2.29 -13.40 -25.07
N GLN A 78 -3.59 -13.50 -24.80
CA GLN A 78 -4.65 -13.41 -25.81
C GLN A 78 -4.51 -14.41 -26.99
N MET A 79 -3.90 -15.56 -26.74
CA MET A 79 -3.63 -16.58 -27.75
C MET A 79 -4.54 -17.80 -27.55
N PRO A 80 -5.20 -18.34 -28.61
CA PRO A 80 -5.93 -19.59 -28.51
C PRO A 80 -4.97 -20.76 -28.32
N LEU A 81 -5.49 -21.88 -27.80
CA LEU A 81 -4.75 -23.12 -27.70
C LEU A 81 -4.29 -23.61 -29.09
N GLN A 82 -3.09 -24.16 -29.15
CA GLN A 82 -2.58 -24.76 -30.38
C GLN A 82 -3.35 -26.04 -30.69
N GLN A 83 -4.11 -26.05 -31.80
CA GLN A 83 -5.05 -27.14 -32.13
C GLN A 83 -4.35 -28.46 -32.42
N ASN A 84 -3.18 -28.40 -33.06
CA ASN A 84 -2.41 -29.60 -33.47
C ASN A 84 -1.31 -29.96 -32.44
N ILE A 85 -1.44 -29.57 -31.18
CA ILE A 85 -0.38 -29.80 -30.18
C ILE A 85 -0.02 -31.27 -30.00
N PHE A 86 -0.99 -32.18 -30.09
CA PHE A 86 -0.74 -33.63 -29.97
C PHE A 86 0.07 -34.18 -31.15
N GLU A 87 -0.22 -33.73 -32.36
CA GLU A 87 0.59 -34.07 -33.55
C GLU A 87 2.03 -33.60 -33.40
N VAL A 88 2.21 -32.36 -32.91
CA VAL A 88 3.54 -31.81 -32.62
C VAL A 88 4.25 -32.62 -31.53
N MET A 89 3.53 -33.04 -30.48
CA MET A 89 4.10 -33.87 -29.42
C MET A 89 4.59 -35.23 -29.92
N ASP A 90 3.84 -35.86 -30.82
CA ASP A 90 4.24 -37.14 -31.44
C ASP A 90 5.49 -36.93 -32.33
N LYS A 91 5.51 -35.85 -33.10
CA LYS A 91 6.67 -35.48 -33.90
C LYS A 91 7.91 -35.19 -33.06
N LEU A 92 7.77 -34.52 -31.93
CA LEU A 92 8.86 -34.28 -30.98
C LEU A 92 9.45 -35.57 -30.44
N ARG A 93 8.63 -36.57 -30.13
CA ARG A 93 9.08 -37.92 -29.68
C ARG A 93 9.86 -38.65 -30.74
N GLU A 94 9.46 -38.49 -31.99
CA GLU A 94 10.21 -39.07 -33.15
C GLU A 94 11.58 -38.39 -33.33
N ILE A 95 11.61 -37.07 -33.32
CA ILE A 95 12.80 -36.28 -33.61
C ILE A 95 13.84 -36.37 -32.48
N TYR A 96 13.37 -36.44 -31.21
CA TYR A 96 14.21 -36.44 -30.00
C TYR A 96 13.96 -37.68 -29.13
N PRO A 97 14.26 -38.91 -29.61
CA PRO A 97 13.97 -40.15 -28.88
C PRO A 97 14.68 -40.25 -27.52
N GLN A 98 15.74 -39.46 -27.31
CA GLN A 98 16.48 -39.38 -26.03
C GLN A 98 15.78 -38.48 -24.99
N ARG A 99 14.72 -37.77 -25.37
CA ARG A 99 14.00 -36.85 -24.51
C ARG A 99 12.57 -37.36 -24.31
N LYS A 100 12.05 -37.15 -23.08
CA LYS A 100 10.65 -37.44 -22.76
C LYS A 100 9.85 -36.15 -22.80
N PHE A 101 8.94 -36.01 -23.76
CA PHE A 101 8.02 -34.90 -23.85
C PHE A 101 6.68 -35.24 -23.18
N VAL A 102 6.23 -34.40 -22.25
CA VAL A 102 4.98 -34.55 -21.52
C VAL A 102 4.20 -33.25 -21.50
N MET A 103 2.89 -33.31 -21.54
CA MET A 103 2.03 -32.21 -21.17
C MET A 103 1.97 -32.16 -19.65
N SER A 104 2.27 -31.02 -19.08
CA SER A 104 2.43 -30.87 -17.64
C SER A 104 1.84 -29.54 -17.15
N ARG A 105 1.83 -29.37 -15.84
CA ARG A 105 1.45 -28.14 -15.15
C ARG A 105 2.67 -27.57 -14.44
N PHE A 106 2.61 -26.30 -14.10
CA PHE A 106 3.71 -25.63 -13.39
C PHE A 106 4.00 -26.27 -12.02
N GLU A 107 2.98 -26.74 -11.33
CA GLU A 107 3.11 -27.40 -10.03
C GLU A 107 4.02 -28.64 -10.13
N GLU A 108 3.85 -29.47 -11.14
CA GLU A 108 4.65 -30.70 -11.37
C GLU A 108 6.13 -30.36 -11.60
N VAL A 109 6.41 -29.21 -12.25
CA VAL A 109 7.79 -28.74 -12.44
C VAL A 109 8.37 -28.30 -11.10
N PHE A 110 7.61 -27.53 -10.30
CA PHE A 110 8.08 -27.10 -8.99
C PHE A 110 8.28 -28.24 -8.00
N GLU A 111 7.49 -29.30 -8.04
CA GLU A 111 7.73 -30.53 -7.26
C GLU A 111 9.09 -31.14 -7.58
N LYS A 112 9.51 -31.14 -8.86
CA LYS A 112 10.83 -31.62 -9.27
C LYS A 112 11.98 -30.71 -8.81
N ILE A 113 11.75 -29.40 -8.83
CA ILE A 113 12.71 -28.42 -8.34
C ILE A 113 12.87 -28.55 -6.82
N GLU A 114 11.76 -28.63 -6.09
CA GLU A 114 11.76 -28.81 -4.63
C GLU A 114 12.46 -30.11 -4.18
N ALA A 115 12.35 -31.18 -4.96
CA ALA A 115 13.07 -32.42 -4.68
C ALA A 115 14.61 -32.25 -4.71
N GLN A 116 15.11 -31.15 -5.27
CA GLN A 116 16.53 -30.80 -5.34
C GLN A 116 16.88 -29.53 -4.55
N ARG A 117 16.00 -29.14 -3.63
CA ARG A 117 16.10 -27.87 -2.87
C ARG A 117 17.48 -27.61 -2.27
N GLU A 118 18.13 -28.65 -1.74
CA GLU A 118 19.46 -28.54 -1.12
C GLU A 118 20.58 -28.15 -2.09
N SER A 119 20.38 -28.36 -3.40
CA SER A 119 21.33 -28.00 -4.46
C SER A 119 21.13 -26.58 -5.01
N LEU A 120 20.04 -25.90 -4.61
CA LEU A 120 19.70 -24.59 -5.11
C LEU A 120 20.51 -23.49 -4.41
N ALA A 121 21.00 -22.53 -5.19
CA ALA A 121 21.59 -21.31 -4.62
C ALA A 121 20.52 -20.45 -3.97
N THR A 122 20.85 -19.76 -2.87
CA THR A 122 19.94 -18.78 -2.25
C THR A 122 20.31 -17.37 -2.73
N LEU A 123 19.34 -16.68 -3.32
CA LEU A 123 19.46 -15.30 -3.78
C LEU A 123 18.57 -14.36 -2.94
N LYS A 124 19.05 -13.11 -2.78
CA LYS A 124 18.36 -12.07 -2.00
C LYS A 124 18.18 -10.82 -2.85
N GLY A 125 17.24 -9.98 -2.43
CA GLY A 125 17.02 -8.66 -3.01
C GLY A 125 16.04 -8.67 -4.18
N GLU A 126 16.03 -7.55 -4.89
CA GLU A 126 15.10 -7.29 -5.99
C GLU A 126 15.75 -7.63 -7.34
N PHE A 127 15.02 -8.30 -8.22
CA PHE A 127 15.51 -8.67 -9.55
C PHE A 127 15.12 -7.61 -10.58
N ILE A 128 16.03 -6.65 -10.79
CA ILE A 128 15.84 -5.50 -11.67
C ILE A 128 16.96 -5.32 -12.70
N ASP A 129 17.78 -6.36 -12.93
CA ASP A 129 18.86 -6.33 -13.94
C ASP A 129 18.28 -6.48 -15.35
N GLY A 130 18.52 -5.49 -16.19
CA GLY A 130 18.11 -5.47 -17.60
C GLY A 130 19.08 -6.15 -18.57
N LYS A 131 20.07 -6.91 -18.11
CA LYS A 131 21.15 -7.48 -18.95
C LYS A 131 20.61 -8.33 -20.10
N TYR A 132 19.72 -9.27 -19.81
CA TYR A 132 19.20 -10.18 -20.82
C TYR A 132 17.87 -9.73 -21.39
N MET A 133 17.08 -9.01 -20.60
CA MET A 133 15.74 -8.59 -20.99
C MET A 133 15.39 -7.25 -20.37
N ARG A 134 14.73 -6.40 -21.14
CA ARG A 134 14.29 -5.07 -20.69
C ARG A 134 13.44 -5.17 -19.43
N VAL A 135 13.82 -4.42 -18.41
CA VAL A 135 13.02 -4.18 -17.20
C VAL A 135 12.53 -2.74 -17.23
N HIS A 136 11.22 -2.55 -17.11
CA HIS A 136 10.58 -1.23 -17.18
C HIS A 136 10.65 -0.51 -15.83
N ARG A 137 11.84 -0.14 -15.37
CA ARG A 137 12.05 0.48 -14.04
C ARG A 137 11.39 1.84 -13.90
N THR A 138 11.24 2.56 -15.00
CA THR A 138 10.64 3.91 -15.03
C THR A 138 9.16 3.93 -14.68
N ILE A 139 8.45 2.80 -14.74
CA ILE A 139 7.04 2.73 -14.33
C ILE A 139 6.85 3.09 -12.85
N GLY A 140 7.87 2.92 -12.01
CA GLY A 140 7.85 3.30 -10.60
C GLY A 140 7.78 4.82 -10.37
N SER A 141 8.16 5.63 -11.36
CA SER A 141 8.19 7.10 -11.28
C SER A 141 7.27 7.81 -12.27
N THR A 142 6.57 7.07 -13.13
CA THR A 142 5.62 7.63 -14.11
C THR A 142 4.30 7.95 -13.43
N ARG A 143 3.73 9.14 -13.71
CA ARG A 143 2.43 9.60 -13.17
C ARG A 143 2.35 9.40 -11.65
N MET A 144 3.20 10.10 -10.93
CA MET A 144 3.36 9.97 -9.47
C MET A 144 2.08 10.30 -8.69
N ASP A 145 1.19 11.12 -9.25
CA ASP A 145 -0.14 11.39 -8.70
C ASP A 145 -0.93 10.11 -8.39
N ILE A 146 -0.90 9.13 -9.30
CA ILE A 146 -1.56 7.81 -9.10
C ILE A 146 -0.87 7.04 -7.97
N LYS A 147 0.46 6.99 -7.93
CA LYS A 147 1.20 6.25 -6.88
C LYS A 147 1.00 6.86 -5.50
N ILE A 148 1.02 8.20 -5.43
CA ILE A 148 0.76 8.94 -4.18
C ILE A 148 -0.67 8.71 -3.71
N ALA A 149 -1.66 8.82 -4.61
CA ALA A 149 -3.06 8.54 -4.29
C ALA A 149 -3.25 7.10 -3.79
N HIS A 150 -2.68 6.12 -4.49
CA HIS A 150 -2.72 4.71 -4.08
C HIS A 150 -2.16 4.51 -2.67
N ALA A 151 -0.91 4.95 -2.43
CA ALA A 151 -0.26 4.79 -1.13
C ALA A 151 -1.05 5.45 0.01
N ARG A 152 -1.60 6.66 -0.23
CA ARG A 152 -2.42 7.38 0.75
C ARG A 152 -3.68 6.60 1.10
N ILE A 153 -4.41 6.11 0.09
CA ILE A 153 -5.68 5.40 0.29
C ILE A 153 -5.45 4.04 0.93
N GLU A 154 -4.47 3.28 0.46
CA GLU A 154 -4.11 1.98 1.02
C GLU A 154 -3.77 2.11 2.51
N ASN A 155 -2.88 3.06 2.86
CA ASN A 155 -2.55 3.34 4.26
C ASN A 155 -3.77 3.75 5.09
N LYS A 156 -4.66 4.58 4.52
CA LYS A 156 -5.90 5.00 5.20
C LYS A 156 -6.81 3.80 5.51
N ILE A 157 -6.95 2.87 4.57
CA ILE A 157 -7.82 1.69 4.76
C ILE A 157 -7.18 0.71 5.73
N VAL A 158 -5.94 0.29 5.46
CA VAL A 158 -5.26 -0.78 6.21
C VAL A 158 -4.91 -0.35 7.62
N ASN A 159 -4.42 0.88 7.79
CA ASN A 159 -3.89 1.34 9.07
C ASN A 159 -4.87 2.17 9.91
N LEU A 160 -5.97 2.65 9.31
CA LEU A 160 -6.96 3.44 10.04
C LEU A 160 -8.36 2.82 9.98
N LEU A 161 -8.93 2.63 8.79
CA LEU A 161 -10.33 2.26 8.65
C LEU A 161 -10.63 0.85 9.12
N GLU A 162 -9.91 -0.17 8.64
CA GLU A 162 -10.15 -1.56 9.04
C GLU A 162 -9.87 -1.80 10.53
N PRO A 163 -8.78 -1.28 11.12
CA PRO A 163 -8.58 -1.36 12.57
C PRO A 163 -9.69 -0.66 13.38
N LEU A 164 -10.13 0.53 12.95
CA LEU A 164 -11.20 1.25 13.63
C LEU A 164 -12.55 0.54 13.50
N ALA A 165 -12.87 0.02 12.33
CA ALA A 165 -14.06 -0.78 12.09
C ALA A 165 -14.08 -2.05 12.94
N THR A 166 -12.92 -2.71 13.08
CA THR A 166 -12.74 -3.89 13.94
C THR A 166 -12.93 -3.51 15.41
N LEU A 167 -12.34 -2.40 15.86
CA LEU A 167 -12.55 -1.91 17.23
C LEU A 167 -14.04 -1.62 17.48
N ALA A 168 -14.71 -0.93 16.56
CA ALA A 168 -16.13 -0.65 16.66
C ALA A 168 -16.97 -1.94 16.71
N TRP A 169 -16.60 -2.93 15.91
CA TRP A 169 -17.26 -4.24 15.90
C TRP A 169 -17.10 -4.98 17.24
N THR A 170 -15.93 -4.93 17.89
CA THR A 170 -15.75 -5.52 19.23
C THR A 170 -16.58 -4.83 20.30
N LEU A 171 -17.00 -3.57 20.04
CA LEU A 171 -17.92 -2.81 20.90
C LEU A 171 -19.41 -3.06 20.56
N GLY A 172 -19.70 -3.97 19.63
CA GLY A 172 -21.06 -4.37 19.26
C GLY A 172 -21.67 -3.58 18.08
N PHE A 173 -20.89 -2.76 17.37
CA PHE A 173 -21.35 -2.08 16.16
C PHE A 173 -21.22 -2.97 14.92
N GLU A 174 -21.99 -2.64 13.88
CA GLU A 174 -21.93 -3.36 12.61
C GLU A 174 -20.58 -3.12 11.89
N TYR A 175 -19.96 -4.20 11.43
CA TYR A 175 -18.83 -4.14 10.51
C TYR A 175 -19.34 -4.10 9.07
N HIS A 176 -19.22 -2.98 8.40
CA HIS A 176 -19.77 -2.75 7.05
C HIS A 176 -18.94 -3.45 5.96
N HIS A 177 -18.88 -4.77 6.03
CA HIS A 177 -18.07 -5.61 5.14
C HIS A 177 -18.32 -5.31 3.65
N GLY A 178 -19.58 -5.18 3.23
CA GLY A 178 -19.92 -4.91 1.83
C GLY A 178 -19.40 -3.56 1.30
N LEU A 179 -19.34 -2.53 2.15
CA LEU A 179 -18.77 -1.24 1.76
C LEU A 179 -17.24 -1.30 1.66
N LEU A 180 -16.58 -1.99 2.60
CA LEU A 180 -15.14 -2.22 2.56
C LEU A 180 -14.74 -3.04 1.32
N GLU A 181 -15.48 -4.11 1.03
CA GLU A 181 -15.25 -4.92 -0.18
C GLU A 181 -15.44 -4.10 -1.46
N LYS A 182 -16.48 -3.28 -1.55
CA LYS A 182 -16.69 -2.40 -2.70
C LYS A 182 -15.53 -1.43 -2.89
N MET A 183 -15.08 -0.81 -1.81
CA MET A 183 -13.96 0.14 -1.82
C MET A 183 -12.68 -0.54 -2.31
N TRP A 184 -12.34 -1.72 -1.78
CA TRP A 184 -11.21 -2.51 -2.25
C TRP A 184 -11.33 -2.89 -3.72
N LYS A 185 -12.52 -3.25 -4.20
CA LYS A 185 -12.74 -3.55 -5.62
C LYS A 185 -12.46 -2.34 -6.52
N GLU A 186 -12.81 -1.12 -6.11
CA GLU A 186 -12.46 0.07 -6.90
C GLU A 186 -10.96 0.32 -6.96
N ILE A 187 -10.24 0.09 -5.87
CA ILE A 187 -8.77 0.18 -5.82
C ILE A 187 -8.13 -0.92 -6.68
N LEU A 188 -8.57 -2.16 -6.52
CA LEU A 188 -7.99 -3.32 -7.22
C LEU A 188 -8.18 -3.26 -8.74
N LYS A 189 -9.24 -2.62 -9.25
CA LYS A 189 -9.39 -2.33 -10.68
C LYS A 189 -8.22 -1.49 -11.24
N ASN A 190 -7.63 -0.64 -10.40
CA ASN A 190 -6.49 0.18 -10.79
C ASN A 190 -5.15 -0.57 -10.74
N HIS A 191 -5.11 -1.78 -10.15
CA HIS A 191 -3.89 -2.60 -10.03
C HIS A 191 -3.57 -3.42 -11.29
N ALA A 192 -4.45 -3.42 -12.33
CA ALA A 192 -4.02 -3.90 -13.63
C ALA A 192 -2.68 -3.25 -14.00
N HIS A 193 -1.67 -4.06 -14.40
CA HIS A 193 -0.28 -3.59 -14.50
C HIS A 193 -0.11 -2.39 -15.45
N ASP A 194 -0.90 -2.29 -16.51
CA ASP A 194 -0.88 -1.12 -17.41
C ASP A 194 -1.52 0.12 -16.77
N SER A 195 -2.47 -0.07 -15.86
CA SER A 195 -3.10 1.04 -15.13
C SER A 195 -2.16 1.61 -14.08
N ILE A 196 -1.72 0.80 -13.10
CA ILE A 196 -0.82 1.27 -12.03
C ILE A 196 0.60 1.54 -12.54
N GLY A 197 1.05 0.84 -13.57
CA GLY A 197 2.30 1.08 -14.30
C GLY A 197 2.24 2.32 -15.19
N CYS A 198 1.05 2.88 -15.43
CA CYS A 198 0.80 4.13 -16.14
C CYS A 198 1.16 4.11 -17.63
N CYS A 199 1.21 2.96 -18.28
CA CYS A 199 1.31 2.83 -19.74
C CYS A 199 -0.09 2.84 -20.37
N CYS A 200 -0.92 3.77 -19.96
CA CYS A 200 -2.31 3.92 -20.37
C CYS A 200 -2.57 5.29 -21.01
N SER A 201 -3.70 5.41 -21.73
CA SER A 201 -4.15 6.69 -22.29
C SER A 201 -4.59 7.66 -21.19
N ASP A 202 -4.65 8.95 -21.51
CA ASP A 202 -5.14 9.99 -20.58
C ASP A 202 -6.60 9.77 -20.16
N LYS A 203 -7.41 9.13 -21.00
CA LYS A 203 -8.77 8.74 -20.63
C LYS A 203 -8.75 7.73 -19.50
N VAL A 204 -7.97 6.66 -19.63
CA VAL A 204 -7.82 5.64 -18.59
C VAL A 204 -7.21 6.23 -17.33
N HIS A 205 -6.25 7.15 -17.46
CA HIS A 205 -5.67 7.85 -16.31
C HIS A 205 -6.74 8.60 -15.50
N ARG A 206 -7.62 9.36 -16.15
CA ARG A 206 -8.73 10.05 -15.46
C ARG A 206 -9.68 9.07 -14.75
N GLU A 207 -9.95 7.91 -15.37
CA GLU A 207 -10.79 6.88 -14.75
C GLU A 207 -10.13 6.25 -13.52
N ILE A 208 -8.79 6.09 -13.52
CA ILE A 208 -8.02 5.62 -12.36
C ILE A 208 -8.12 6.62 -11.22
N VAL A 209 -7.91 7.91 -11.49
CA VAL A 209 -8.03 8.98 -10.50
C VAL A 209 -9.44 9.00 -9.89
N ALA A 210 -10.47 8.97 -10.72
CA ALA A 210 -11.86 8.96 -10.25
C ALA A 210 -12.20 7.76 -9.34
N ARG A 211 -11.64 6.56 -9.62
CA ARG A 211 -11.83 5.40 -8.73
C ARG A 211 -11.11 5.57 -7.39
N PHE A 212 -9.93 6.19 -7.38
CA PHE A 212 -9.23 6.50 -6.14
C PHE A 212 -9.98 7.56 -5.32
N GLU A 213 -10.48 8.62 -5.95
CA GLU A 213 -11.30 9.64 -5.28
C GLU A 213 -12.54 9.01 -4.64
N LEU A 214 -13.26 8.17 -5.39
CA LEU A 214 -14.43 7.46 -4.86
C LEU A 214 -14.08 6.57 -3.66
N ALA A 215 -12.98 5.82 -3.74
CA ALA A 215 -12.54 4.97 -2.64
C ALA A 215 -12.13 5.80 -1.41
N GLU A 216 -11.47 6.92 -1.61
CA GLU A 216 -11.07 7.83 -0.54
C GLU A 216 -12.27 8.47 0.16
N ASP A 217 -13.26 8.95 -0.60
CA ASP A 217 -14.50 9.48 -0.05
C ASP A 217 -15.27 8.45 0.77
N MET A 218 -15.34 7.21 0.29
CA MET A 218 -15.93 6.11 1.05
C MET A 218 -15.17 5.83 2.35
N ALA A 219 -13.85 5.82 2.31
CA ALA A 219 -13.00 5.62 3.49
C ALA A 219 -13.20 6.73 4.51
N ASP A 220 -13.18 7.99 4.10
CA ASP A 220 -13.37 9.15 4.98
C ASP A 220 -14.75 9.17 5.62
N ASN A 221 -15.80 8.79 4.88
CA ASN A 221 -17.15 8.69 5.43
C ASN A 221 -17.27 7.57 6.47
N LEU A 222 -16.70 6.40 6.21
CA LEU A 222 -16.71 5.28 7.14
C LEU A 222 -15.85 5.57 8.38
N LEU A 223 -14.70 6.21 8.25
CA LEU A 223 -13.86 6.63 9.37
C LEU A 223 -14.65 7.57 10.29
N ARG A 224 -15.26 8.61 9.72
CA ARG A 224 -16.10 9.55 10.50
C ARG A 224 -17.29 8.85 11.18
N PHE A 225 -17.92 7.93 10.48
CA PHE A 225 -19.02 7.14 11.02
C PHE A 225 -18.59 6.33 12.25
N TYR A 226 -17.51 5.54 12.15
CA TYR A 226 -17.05 4.71 13.27
C TYR A 226 -16.51 5.54 14.43
N MET A 227 -15.74 6.60 14.17
CA MET A 227 -15.26 7.50 15.23
C MET A 227 -16.44 8.11 16.00
N ARG A 228 -17.47 8.59 15.28
CA ARG A 228 -18.67 9.15 15.90
C ARG A 228 -19.45 8.09 16.70
N LYS A 229 -19.64 6.90 16.13
CA LYS A 229 -20.34 5.81 16.84
C LYS A 229 -19.64 5.44 18.15
N ILE A 230 -18.33 5.38 18.17
CA ILE A 230 -17.56 5.12 19.40
C ILE A 230 -17.72 6.29 20.37
N ALA A 231 -17.53 7.52 19.92
CA ALA A 231 -17.61 8.72 20.75
C ALA A 231 -19.00 8.94 21.36
N ASP A 232 -20.06 8.74 20.59
CA ASP A 232 -21.46 8.91 21.04
C ASP A 232 -21.87 7.86 22.11
N ASN A 233 -21.16 6.72 22.18
CA ASN A 233 -21.42 5.67 23.17
C ASN A 233 -20.50 5.75 24.40
N MET A 234 -19.63 6.74 24.47
CA MET A 234 -18.88 7.02 25.70
C MET A 234 -19.79 7.59 26.80
N PRO A 235 -19.42 7.45 28.10
CA PRO A 235 -20.16 8.07 29.18
C PRO A 235 -20.46 9.56 28.91
N GLN A 236 -21.69 9.97 29.12
CA GLN A 236 -22.10 11.35 28.90
C GLN A 236 -21.41 12.30 29.88
N SER A 237 -21.12 13.51 29.44
CA SER A 237 -20.52 14.60 30.20
C SER A 237 -21.12 15.92 29.74
N ASP A 238 -21.27 16.88 30.63
CA ASP A 238 -21.71 18.25 30.30
C ASP A 238 -20.64 19.03 29.53
N ALA A 239 -19.36 18.58 29.58
CA ALA A 239 -18.27 19.18 28.86
C ALA A 239 -18.12 18.57 27.45
N ASP A 240 -17.78 19.40 26.48
CA ASP A 240 -17.35 18.96 25.17
C ASP A 240 -16.11 18.08 25.28
N LYS A 241 -15.97 17.12 24.33
CA LYS A 241 -14.88 16.13 24.35
C LYS A 241 -14.06 16.18 23.09
N LEU A 242 -12.75 16.02 23.26
CA LEU A 242 -11.80 15.72 22.22
C LEU A 242 -11.35 14.26 22.40
N VAL A 243 -11.64 13.40 21.43
CA VAL A 243 -11.31 11.98 21.50
C VAL A 243 -10.15 11.68 20.54
N LEU A 244 -9.05 11.20 21.09
CA LEU A 244 -7.81 10.89 20.36
C LEU A 244 -7.72 9.37 20.20
N PHE A 245 -7.67 8.89 18.96
CA PHE A 245 -7.57 7.46 18.65
C PHE A 245 -6.14 7.08 18.31
N ASN A 246 -5.70 5.93 18.83
CA ASN A 246 -4.50 5.23 18.40
C ASN A 246 -4.85 3.82 17.92
N LEU A 247 -4.69 3.55 16.65
CA LEU A 247 -5.03 2.27 16.03
C LEU A 247 -3.80 1.37 15.82
N MET A 248 -2.65 1.76 16.38
CA MET A 248 -1.43 0.95 16.36
C MET A 248 -1.38 0.00 17.58
N PRO A 249 -0.74 -1.17 17.46
CA PRO A 249 -0.66 -2.15 18.54
C PRO A 249 0.35 -1.79 19.66
N TRP A 250 0.85 -0.55 19.67
CA TRP A 250 1.72 0.00 20.72
C TRP A 250 1.24 1.40 21.15
N PRO A 251 1.52 1.82 22.38
CA PRO A 251 1.21 3.18 22.81
C PRO A 251 2.05 4.19 22.04
N ARG A 252 1.46 5.33 21.72
CA ARG A 252 2.13 6.41 20.99
C ARG A 252 2.12 7.70 21.79
N GLU A 253 3.27 8.33 21.88
CA GLU A 253 3.41 9.71 22.33
C GLU A 253 3.67 10.58 21.12
N GLU A 254 2.75 11.51 20.86
CA GLU A 254 2.84 12.34 19.65
C GLU A 254 2.29 13.75 19.88
N VAL A 255 2.82 14.68 19.09
CA VAL A 255 2.26 16.02 18.93
C VAL A 255 1.11 15.94 17.93
N ILE A 256 -0.10 16.05 18.46
CA ILE A 256 -1.34 15.93 17.70
C ILE A 256 -1.83 17.32 17.30
N ASN A 257 -2.08 17.54 16.01
CA ASN A 257 -2.69 18.73 15.49
C ASN A 257 -4.20 18.51 15.35
N THR A 258 -5.01 19.42 15.88
CA THR A 258 -6.46 19.35 15.78
C THR A 258 -7.10 20.73 15.84
N THR A 259 -8.36 20.81 15.45
CA THR A 259 -9.14 22.06 15.48
C THR A 259 -10.27 21.93 16.49
N VAL A 260 -10.37 22.93 17.37
CA VAL A 260 -11.45 23.07 18.34
C VAL A 260 -12.31 24.26 17.96
N ARG A 261 -13.65 24.11 17.96
CA ARG A 261 -14.62 25.16 17.65
C ARG A 261 -15.51 25.40 18.84
N LEU A 262 -15.50 26.63 19.36
CA LEU A 262 -16.22 26.99 20.59
C LEU A 262 -16.84 28.38 20.48
N ARG A 263 -17.98 28.59 21.16
CA ARG A 263 -18.54 29.93 21.41
C ARG A 263 -17.91 30.58 22.65
N ALA A 264 -16.59 30.51 22.72
CA ALA A 264 -15.80 31.02 23.81
C ALA A 264 -14.48 31.56 23.25
N SER A 265 -13.96 32.61 23.83
CA SER A 265 -12.68 33.22 23.46
C SER A 265 -11.46 32.50 24.04
N GLN A 266 -11.68 31.61 25.01
CA GLN A 266 -10.66 30.80 25.67
C GLN A 266 -11.24 29.52 26.21
N PHE A 267 -10.41 28.51 26.45
CA PHE A 267 -10.82 27.24 27.03
C PHE A 267 -9.66 26.57 27.77
N ASN A 268 -9.98 25.62 28.64
CA ASN A 268 -9.03 24.72 29.27
C ASN A 268 -9.24 23.29 28.77
N LEU A 269 -8.16 22.50 28.72
CA LEU A 269 -8.21 21.06 28.47
C LEU A 269 -7.87 20.30 29.74
N ARG A 270 -8.67 19.25 30.04
CA ARG A 270 -8.40 18.32 31.14
C ARG A 270 -8.40 16.90 30.65
N ASP A 271 -7.58 16.07 31.27
CA ASP A 271 -7.62 14.62 31.06
C ASP A 271 -8.77 13.96 31.86
N ASP A 272 -8.88 12.64 31.74
CA ASP A 272 -9.86 11.80 32.43
C ASP A 272 -9.70 11.77 33.99
N ARG A 273 -8.56 12.26 34.48
CA ARG A 273 -8.26 12.43 35.92
C ARG A 273 -8.48 13.86 36.40
N GLY A 274 -8.99 14.71 35.52
CA GLY A 274 -9.20 16.14 35.82
C GLY A 274 -7.91 16.99 35.84
N GLN A 275 -6.77 16.45 35.42
CA GLN A 275 -5.54 17.18 35.35
C GLN A 275 -5.51 18.10 34.14
N PRO A 276 -5.02 19.38 34.28
CA PRO A 276 -4.92 20.26 33.15
C PRO A 276 -3.92 19.75 32.12
N VAL A 277 -4.31 19.77 30.84
CA VAL A 277 -3.48 19.35 29.71
C VAL A 277 -2.92 20.59 29.02
N PRO A 278 -1.58 20.76 28.95
CA PRO A 278 -0.99 21.86 28.22
C PRO A 278 -1.19 21.69 26.70
N TYR A 279 -1.41 22.81 26.02
CA TYR A 279 -1.55 22.85 24.57
C TYR A 279 -0.99 24.17 24.00
N PHE A 280 -0.63 24.14 22.72
CA PHE A 280 -0.17 25.29 21.97
C PHE A 280 -1.23 25.72 20.95
N ILE A 281 -1.53 27.02 20.87
CA ILE A 281 -2.43 27.59 19.87
C ILE A 281 -1.59 28.07 18.70
N ARG A 282 -1.73 27.40 17.55
CA ARG A 282 -1.07 27.77 16.29
C ARG A 282 -1.77 28.94 15.62
N HIS A 283 -3.11 28.86 15.61
CA HIS A 283 -3.96 29.88 15.01
C HIS A 283 -5.29 29.93 15.73
N ALA A 284 -5.84 31.14 15.84
CA ALA A 284 -7.18 31.36 16.35
C ALA A 284 -7.88 32.40 15.47
N ARG A 285 -9.10 32.12 15.08
CA ARG A 285 -9.91 33.05 14.27
C ARG A 285 -11.37 32.97 14.65
N GLU A 286 -12.06 34.09 14.50
CA GLU A 286 -13.51 34.11 14.58
C GLU A 286 -14.12 33.73 13.22
N ILE A 287 -15.10 32.85 13.26
CA ILE A 287 -15.90 32.44 12.10
C ILE A 287 -17.32 32.93 12.30
N ASP A 288 -17.78 33.78 11.39
CA ASP A 288 -19.17 34.24 11.33
C ASP A 288 -19.88 33.47 10.19
N PRO A 289 -20.63 32.40 10.50
CA PRO A 289 -21.34 31.63 9.48
C PRO A 289 -22.45 32.43 8.78
N GLY A 290 -22.95 33.49 9.41
CA GLY A 290 -23.95 34.37 8.82
C GLY A 290 -23.45 35.18 7.61
N LEU A 291 -22.12 35.36 7.49
CA LEU A 291 -21.51 36.03 6.35
C LEU A 291 -21.42 35.12 5.09
N ILE A 292 -21.40 33.82 5.30
CA ILE A 292 -21.19 32.83 4.24
C ILE A 292 -22.48 32.50 3.50
N ASP A 293 -23.61 32.44 4.19
CA ASP A 293 -24.92 32.08 3.61
C ASP A 293 -26.05 32.99 4.05
N ARG A 294 -26.16 34.15 3.39
CA ARG A 294 -27.25 35.10 3.62
C ARG A 294 -28.64 34.63 3.13
N GLN A 295 -28.71 33.55 2.37
CA GLN A 295 -29.96 33.04 1.81
C GLN A 295 -30.75 32.14 2.77
N ILE A 296 -30.08 31.61 3.80
CA ILE A 296 -30.68 30.68 4.76
C ILE A 296 -30.98 31.37 6.10
N VAL A 297 -31.51 32.56 6.06
CA VAL A 297 -31.79 33.42 7.25
C VAL A 297 -32.77 32.78 8.25
N HIS A 298 -33.39 31.64 7.95
CA HIS A 298 -34.47 31.10 8.77
C HIS A 298 -34.24 29.74 9.42
N TYR A 299 -33.11 29.03 9.17
CA TYR A 299 -32.99 27.63 9.55
C TYR A 299 -31.72 27.27 10.37
N GLY A 300 -30.97 28.18 10.90
CA GLY A 300 -29.77 27.89 11.65
C GLY A 300 -29.46 28.86 12.77
N ASN A 301 -28.60 28.42 13.69
CA ASN A 301 -28.00 29.25 14.70
C ASN A 301 -26.67 29.77 14.14
N TYR A 302 -26.67 31.02 13.72
CA TYR A 302 -25.58 31.69 13.02
C TYR A 302 -24.68 32.53 13.95
N ASP A 303 -24.72 32.28 15.26
CA ASP A 303 -23.83 32.96 16.17
C ASP A 303 -22.38 32.70 15.82
N PRO A 304 -21.53 33.72 15.80
CA PRO A 304 -20.10 33.55 15.59
C PRO A 304 -19.48 32.61 16.62
N PHE A 305 -18.44 31.89 16.18
CA PHE A 305 -17.66 31.02 17.03
C PHE A 305 -16.16 31.20 16.77
N MET A 306 -15.35 30.85 17.77
CA MET A 306 -13.91 30.80 17.61
C MET A 306 -13.48 29.44 17.13
N GLU A 307 -12.60 29.43 16.15
CA GLU A 307 -11.88 28.24 15.66
C GLU A 307 -10.42 28.34 16.10
N PHE A 308 -9.97 27.32 16.83
CA PHE A 308 -8.59 27.24 17.37
C PHE A 308 -7.90 26.02 16.71
N ASP A 309 -6.83 26.25 15.97
CA ASP A 309 -5.91 25.21 15.55
C ASP A 309 -4.87 25.01 16.65
N ILE A 310 -4.88 23.85 17.27
CA ILE A 310 -4.06 23.57 18.45
C ILE A 310 -3.13 22.38 18.24
N GLN A 311 -2.05 22.38 19.00
CA GLN A 311 -1.14 21.23 19.15
C GLN A 311 -1.16 20.75 20.60
N ILE A 312 -1.25 19.42 20.76
CA ILE A 312 -1.30 18.76 22.06
C ILE A 312 -0.29 17.62 22.04
N ASN A 313 0.61 17.54 23.00
CA ASN A 313 1.43 16.35 23.19
C ASN A 313 0.71 15.36 24.10
N GLN A 314 0.40 14.14 23.61
CA GLN A 314 -0.34 13.15 24.38
C GLN A 314 0.17 11.74 24.12
N ILE A 315 0.14 10.93 25.18
CA ILE A 315 0.30 9.48 25.08
C ILE A 315 -1.08 8.88 24.91
N VAL A 316 -1.30 8.17 23.79
CA VAL A 316 -2.55 7.45 23.52
C VAL A 316 -2.26 5.93 23.59
N PRO A 317 -3.02 5.16 24.38
CA PRO A 317 -2.78 3.73 24.54
C PRO A 317 -2.91 2.96 23.20
N SER A 318 -2.30 1.77 23.14
CA SER A 318 -2.40 0.88 21.97
C SER A 318 -3.84 0.45 21.72
N MET A 319 -4.24 0.39 20.43
CA MET A 319 -5.57 -0.06 20.00
C MET A 319 -6.71 0.53 20.83
N GLY A 320 -6.63 1.84 21.07
CA GLY A 320 -7.53 2.50 21.98
C GLY A 320 -7.68 4.00 21.74
N TYR A 321 -8.21 4.67 22.74
CA TYR A 321 -8.42 6.11 22.66
C TYR A 321 -8.10 6.80 23.99
N ARG A 322 -7.94 8.12 23.95
CA ARG A 322 -7.86 9.01 25.10
C ARG A 322 -8.88 10.13 24.94
N THR A 323 -9.57 10.48 26.03
CA THR A 323 -10.54 11.56 26.05
C THR A 323 -9.94 12.75 26.80
N LEU A 324 -10.05 13.93 26.19
CA LEU A 324 -9.81 15.21 26.83
C LEU A 324 -11.12 15.98 26.91
N TYR A 325 -11.35 16.63 28.02
CA TYR A 325 -12.53 17.45 28.28
C TYR A 325 -12.22 18.93 28.05
N ILE A 326 -13.11 19.61 27.34
CA ILE A 326 -13.00 21.00 26.97
C ILE A 326 -13.85 21.83 27.94
N GLU A 327 -13.23 22.69 28.73
CA GLU A 327 -13.91 23.61 29.61
C GLU A 327 -13.91 25.02 28.98
N ALA A 328 -15.01 25.39 28.33
CA ALA A 328 -15.19 26.67 27.68
C ALA A 328 -15.18 27.82 28.72
N ASN A 329 -14.68 29.00 28.33
CA ASN A 329 -14.56 30.19 29.15
C ASN A 329 -13.66 30.06 30.40
N GLN A 330 -12.85 28.99 30.48
CA GLN A 330 -11.86 28.82 31.55
C GLN A 330 -10.46 29.13 31.00
N PRO A 331 -9.57 29.75 31.84
CA PRO A 331 -8.19 29.99 31.43
C PRO A 331 -7.48 28.63 31.23
N GLY A 332 -6.90 28.45 30.04
CA GLY A 332 -6.22 27.20 29.64
C GLY A 332 -4.73 27.22 30.01
N ASN A 333 -4.15 26.05 30.11
CA ASN A 333 -2.70 25.87 30.22
C ASN A 333 -2.06 25.97 28.81
N VAL A 334 -2.06 27.21 28.28
CA VAL A 334 -1.54 27.52 26.95
C VAL A 334 -0.02 27.64 27.01
N ILE A 335 0.67 26.84 26.22
CA ILE A 335 2.12 26.93 26.04
C ILE A 335 2.41 28.18 25.21
N ALA A 336 3.14 29.15 25.78
CA ALA A 336 3.60 30.29 25.00
C ALA A 336 4.72 29.87 24.03
N ALA A 337 4.70 30.42 22.82
CA ALA A 337 5.85 30.33 21.94
C ALA A 337 7.04 31.03 22.63
N LYS A 338 8.09 30.27 22.90
CA LYS A 338 9.36 30.86 23.32
C LYS A 338 10.10 31.31 22.06
N SER A 339 10.29 32.59 21.87
CA SER A 339 11.34 33.09 20.98
C SER A 339 12.56 33.31 21.86
N ASP A 340 13.55 32.46 21.77
CA ASP A 340 14.85 32.81 22.32
C ASP A 340 15.43 33.91 21.44
N ALA A 341 15.80 35.04 22.08
CA ALA A 341 16.28 36.24 21.39
C ALA A 341 17.64 36.06 20.68
N GLU A 342 18.20 34.84 20.73
CA GLU A 342 19.50 34.50 20.18
C GLU A 342 19.43 33.66 18.86
N GLY A 343 18.24 33.47 18.29
CA GLY A 343 18.10 32.73 17.02
C GLY A 343 18.48 31.24 17.12
N ILE A 344 18.47 30.66 18.31
CA ILE A 344 18.74 29.24 18.54
C ILE A 344 17.45 28.53 18.94
N LEU A 345 17.11 27.44 18.22
CA LEU A 345 16.06 26.51 18.59
C LEU A 345 16.70 25.18 18.97
N GLU A 346 16.44 24.72 20.18
CA GLU A 346 17.04 23.46 20.68
C GLU A 346 16.00 22.56 21.34
N ASN A 347 16.17 21.29 21.14
CA ASN A 347 15.48 20.20 21.87
C ASN A 347 16.45 19.05 22.16
N ALA A 348 15.99 17.96 22.74
CA ALA A 348 16.82 16.80 23.09
C ALA A 348 17.52 16.13 21.87
N PHE A 349 17.12 16.44 20.65
CA PHE A 349 17.59 15.79 19.42
C PHE A 349 18.25 16.76 18.44
N TRP A 350 17.87 18.05 18.44
CA TRP A 350 18.23 19.02 17.43
C TRP A 350 18.56 20.37 18.03
N GLN A 351 19.63 20.98 17.53
CA GLN A 351 19.93 22.39 17.75
C GLN A 351 19.97 23.07 16.37
N ILE A 352 19.15 24.08 16.19
CA ILE A 352 19.07 24.87 14.96
C ILE A 352 19.49 26.30 15.33
N ALA A 353 20.56 26.76 14.73
CA ALA A 353 21.00 28.16 14.85
C ALA A 353 20.73 28.89 13.55
N LEU A 354 20.07 30.03 13.61
CA LEU A 354 19.93 30.93 12.47
C LEU A 354 21.17 31.80 12.37
N ASN A 355 21.78 31.86 11.18
CA ASN A 355 22.86 32.79 10.90
C ASN A 355 22.29 34.20 10.55
N GLU A 356 23.17 35.18 10.32
CA GLU A 356 22.78 36.58 10.03
C GLU A 356 21.93 36.70 8.73
N ASP A 357 21.92 35.72 7.88
CA ASP A 357 21.17 35.70 6.61
C ASP A 357 19.82 34.94 6.69
N GLY A 358 19.47 34.36 7.82
CA GLY A 358 18.21 33.65 8.12
C GLY A 358 18.24 32.18 7.89
#